data_be2401cd58f34ebc3bdf9d4c3413c595
#
_entry.id   be2401cd58f34ebc3bdf9d4c3413c595
#
_cell.length_a   1.000
_cell.length_b   1.000
_cell.length_c   1.000
_cell.angle_alpha   90.00
_cell.angle_beta   90.00
_cell.angle_gamma   90.00
#
_symmetry.space_group_name_H-M   'P 1'
#
loop_
_entity.id
_entity.type
_entity.pdbx_description
1 polymer ?
#
loop_
_entity_poly.entity_id
_entity_poly.type
_entity_poly.pdbx_seq_one_letter_code
_entity_poly.pdbx_strand_id
1 'polypeptide(L)'
;MTSAAEVTLALETDLKPAAVRSRADVVYAIGDLAAPISSGSFKTMGMVVAPCSIRSMAEIASGVTTTLLSRAADVVLKERRRLVLLVRETPLHTGHLRTMTALSEMGAVIAPPVPAFYAKPHSLAEMIDQTLGRVLDLFGLETGGVKRWGETSSEEDRPLRSKPRSGGA
;
A
#
# COMPACT_ATOMS: atom_id res chain seq x y z
N MET A 1 -6.46 -10.91 8.61
CA MET A 1 -7.15 -11.00 7.29
C MET A 1 -8.65 -10.97 7.55
N THR A 2 -9.44 -10.24 6.73
CA THR A 2 -10.91 -10.24 6.81
C THR A 2 -11.49 -11.45 6.09
N SER A 3 -12.73 -11.87 6.44
CA SER A 3 -13.41 -12.96 5.72
C SER A 3 -13.57 -12.67 4.23
N ALA A 4 -13.85 -11.41 3.86
CA ALA A 4 -13.90 -11.00 2.46
C ALA A 4 -12.54 -11.18 1.75
N ALA A 5 -11.43 -10.87 2.43
CA ALA A 5 -10.10 -11.09 1.86
C ALA A 5 -9.76 -12.57 1.67
N GLU A 6 -10.29 -13.46 2.51
CA GLU A 6 -10.14 -14.92 2.31
C GLU A 6 -10.90 -15.41 1.08
N VAL A 7 -12.11 -14.90 0.87
CA VAL A 7 -12.90 -15.20 -0.34
C VAL A 7 -12.17 -14.67 -1.58
N THR A 8 -11.69 -13.43 -1.55
CA THR A 8 -10.93 -12.84 -2.66
C THR A 8 -9.66 -13.64 -2.97
N LEU A 9 -8.91 -14.03 -1.94
CA LEU A 9 -7.70 -14.85 -2.09
C LEU A 9 -8.01 -16.17 -2.82
N ALA A 10 -9.11 -16.85 -2.44
CA ALA A 10 -9.51 -18.11 -3.04
C ALA A 10 -9.99 -17.97 -4.50
N LEU A 11 -10.54 -16.80 -4.87
CA LEU A 11 -11.02 -16.54 -6.23
C LEU A 11 -9.92 -16.04 -7.18
N GLU A 12 -8.93 -15.32 -6.65
CA GLU A 12 -7.93 -14.64 -7.46
C GLU A 12 -6.57 -15.36 -7.46
N THR A 13 -6.35 -16.34 -6.58
CA THR A 13 -5.07 -17.07 -6.46
C THR A 13 -5.25 -18.52 -6.06
N ASP A 14 -4.21 -19.33 -6.25
CA ASP A 14 -4.15 -20.72 -5.74
C ASP A 14 -3.70 -20.81 -4.28
N LEU A 15 -3.48 -19.66 -3.61
CA LEU A 15 -2.99 -19.61 -2.24
C LEU A 15 -4.10 -19.92 -1.23
N LYS A 16 -3.78 -20.72 -0.23
CA LYS A 16 -4.66 -20.95 0.92
C LYS A 16 -4.44 -19.90 2.01
N PRO A 17 -5.49 -19.47 2.74
CA PRO A 17 -5.35 -18.49 3.84
C PRO A 17 -4.28 -18.88 4.87
N ALA A 18 -4.13 -20.17 5.17
CA ALA A 18 -3.09 -20.66 6.09
C ALA A 18 -1.66 -20.38 5.58
N ALA A 19 -1.43 -20.53 4.27
CA ALA A 19 -0.13 -20.27 3.67
C ALA A 19 0.24 -18.78 3.72
N VAL A 20 -0.75 -17.89 3.58
CA VAL A 20 -0.52 -16.44 3.72
C VAL A 20 -0.27 -16.08 5.18
N ARG A 21 -1.07 -16.63 6.11
CA ARG A 21 -0.88 -16.38 7.55
C ARG A 21 0.48 -16.86 8.06
N SER A 22 1.00 -17.99 7.56
CA SER A 22 2.31 -18.52 7.97
C SER A 22 3.52 -17.66 7.57
N ARG A 23 3.30 -16.61 6.76
CA ARG A 23 4.34 -15.63 6.41
C ARG A 23 4.48 -14.49 7.42
N ALA A 24 3.54 -14.39 8.36
CA ALA A 24 3.59 -13.37 9.40
C ALA A 24 4.15 -13.96 10.70
N ASP A 25 4.95 -13.18 11.43
CA ASP A 25 5.50 -13.57 12.73
C ASP A 25 4.38 -13.72 13.79
N VAL A 26 3.35 -12.86 13.68
CA VAL A 26 2.19 -12.89 14.58
C VAL A 26 0.90 -12.71 13.80
N VAL A 27 -0.09 -13.53 14.11
CA VAL A 27 -1.43 -13.47 13.48
C VAL A 27 -2.49 -13.29 14.54
N TYR A 28 -3.31 -12.25 14.39
CA TYR A 28 -4.45 -11.99 15.24
C TYR A 28 -5.77 -12.31 14.52
N ALA A 29 -6.76 -12.78 15.25
CA ALA A 29 -8.12 -12.89 14.72
C ALA A 29 -8.71 -11.50 14.43
N ILE A 30 -9.51 -11.38 13.38
CA ILE A 30 -10.08 -10.10 12.94
C ILE A 30 -11.01 -9.47 14.01
N GLY A 31 -11.62 -10.28 14.87
CA GLY A 31 -12.49 -9.84 15.96
C GLY A 31 -11.76 -9.64 17.30
N ASP A 32 -10.45 -9.88 17.36
CA ASP A 32 -9.69 -9.80 18.63
C ASP A 32 -9.31 -8.33 18.94
N LEU A 33 -10.27 -7.59 19.50
CA LEU A 33 -10.05 -6.22 19.93
C LEU A 33 -9.17 -6.08 21.18
N ALA A 34 -8.79 -7.20 21.83
CA ALA A 34 -7.84 -7.22 22.94
C ALA A 34 -6.38 -7.39 22.47
N ALA A 35 -6.16 -7.64 21.18
CA ALA A 35 -4.81 -7.77 20.62
C ALA A 35 -3.95 -6.51 20.89
N PRO A 36 -2.63 -6.64 21.12
CA PRO A 36 -1.74 -5.51 21.42
C PRO A 36 -1.83 -4.34 20.46
N ILE A 37 -2.01 -4.61 19.16
CA ILE A 37 -2.10 -3.58 18.10
C ILE A 37 -3.37 -2.70 18.19
N SER A 38 -4.33 -3.06 19.04
CA SER A 38 -5.51 -2.25 19.36
C SER A 38 -5.22 -1.10 20.34
N SER A 39 -4.01 -1.07 20.90
CA SER A 39 -3.57 -0.07 21.88
C SER A 39 -2.45 0.81 21.32
N GLY A 40 -2.54 2.13 21.52
CA GLY A 40 -1.51 3.09 21.14
C GLY A 40 -0.18 2.91 21.87
N SER A 41 -0.18 2.31 23.08
CA SER A 41 1.04 2.02 23.83
C SER A 41 1.89 0.92 23.19
N PHE A 42 1.28 0.03 22.40
CA PHE A 42 2.02 -0.95 21.62
C PHE A 42 2.68 -0.26 20.41
N LYS A 43 4.00 -0.24 20.38
CA LYS A 43 4.77 0.46 19.35
C LYS A 43 4.81 -0.34 18.05
N THR A 44 4.39 0.29 16.96
CA THR A 44 4.53 -0.23 15.59
C THR A 44 5.20 0.81 14.71
N MET A 45 5.88 0.39 13.66
CA MET A 45 6.41 1.27 12.62
C MET A 45 5.28 1.97 11.86
N GLY A 46 4.14 1.31 11.73
CA GLY A 46 2.95 1.77 11.03
C GLY A 46 2.10 0.59 10.58
N MET A 47 1.27 0.82 9.58
CA MET A 47 0.35 -0.20 9.05
C MET A 47 0.17 -0.05 7.55
N VAL A 48 0.14 -1.19 6.85
CA VAL A 48 -0.27 -1.29 5.45
C VAL A 48 -1.56 -2.10 5.37
N VAL A 49 -2.55 -1.59 4.65
CA VAL A 49 -3.76 -2.35 4.30
C VAL A 49 -3.67 -2.73 2.82
N ALA A 50 -3.42 -4.02 2.55
CA ALA A 50 -3.12 -4.52 1.21
C ALA A 50 -3.93 -5.81 0.89
N PRO A 51 -4.84 -5.74 -0.07
CA PRO A 51 -5.45 -4.54 -0.62
C PRO A 51 -6.41 -3.89 0.36
N CYS A 52 -6.70 -2.60 0.18
CA CYS A 52 -7.71 -1.88 0.93
C CYS A 52 -9.02 -1.84 0.13
N SER A 53 -10.06 -2.50 0.63
CA SER A 53 -11.39 -2.42 0.03
C SER A 53 -12.06 -1.09 0.37
N ILE A 54 -13.03 -0.69 -0.46
CA ILE A 54 -13.87 0.50 -0.20
C ILE A 54 -14.56 0.41 1.17
N ARG A 55 -15.01 -0.77 1.58
CA ARG A 55 -15.58 -0.97 2.92
C ARG A 55 -14.56 -0.62 4.02
N SER A 56 -13.37 -1.21 3.97
CA SER A 56 -12.34 -0.94 4.98
C SER A 56 -11.94 0.54 4.97
N MET A 57 -11.82 1.15 3.80
CA MET A 57 -11.53 2.56 3.62
C MET A 57 -12.59 3.44 4.30
N ALA A 58 -13.88 3.14 4.08
CA ALA A 58 -14.99 3.88 4.65
C ALA A 58 -15.07 3.71 6.18
N GLU A 59 -14.88 2.49 6.71
CA GLU A 59 -14.84 2.22 8.15
C GLU A 59 -13.73 3.04 8.84
N ILE A 60 -12.54 3.08 8.26
CA ILE A 60 -11.40 3.85 8.78
C ILE A 60 -11.70 5.35 8.75
N ALA A 61 -12.24 5.87 7.64
CA ALA A 61 -12.53 7.28 7.47
C ALA A 61 -13.60 7.79 8.45
N SER A 62 -14.55 6.94 8.81
CA SER A 62 -15.64 7.29 9.74
C SER A 62 -15.35 6.94 11.21
N GLY A 63 -14.16 6.42 11.52
CA GLY A 63 -13.79 6.04 12.88
C GLY A 63 -14.58 4.83 13.43
N VAL A 64 -15.16 4.01 12.56
CA VAL A 64 -15.85 2.78 12.94
C VAL A 64 -14.83 1.68 13.24
N THR A 65 -14.71 1.29 14.49
CA THR A 65 -13.66 0.38 15.00
C THR A 65 -14.21 -0.99 15.42
N THR A 66 -15.11 -1.56 14.61
CA THR A 66 -15.78 -2.83 14.89
C THR A 66 -14.90 -4.06 14.66
N THR A 67 -13.80 -3.91 13.96
CA THR A 67 -12.84 -4.98 13.68
C THR A 67 -11.45 -4.58 14.16
N LEU A 68 -10.57 -5.56 14.38
CA LEU A 68 -9.18 -5.28 14.72
C LEU A 68 -8.47 -4.49 13.60
N LEU A 69 -8.85 -4.70 12.32
CA LEU A 69 -8.29 -3.94 11.20
C LEU A 69 -8.59 -2.45 11.33
N SER A 70 -9.88 -2.10 11.45
CA SER A 70 -10.29 -0.69 11.56
C SER A 70 -9.81 -0.06 12.87
N ARG A 71 -9.80 -0.82 13.99
CA ARG A 71 -9.24 -0.36 15.25
C ARG A 71 -7.75 -0.10 15.20
N ALA A 72 -6.95 -1.00 14.62
CA ALA A 72 -5.51 -0.82 14.49
C ALA A 72 -5.18 0.38 13.56
N ALA A 73 -5.94 0.58 12.49
CA ALA A 73 -5.78 1.74 11.62
C ALA A 73 -6.08 3.05 12.35
N ASP A 74 -7.16 3.12 13.16
CA ASP A 74 -7.50 4.25 14.01
C ASP A 74 -6.35 4.55 15.01
N VAL A 75 -5.82 3.50 15.65
CA VAL A 75 -4.66 3.63 16.56
C VAL A 75 -3.45 4.20 15.84
N VAL A 76 -3.12 3.70 14.67
CA VAL A 76 -1.97 4.18 13.88
C VAL A 76 -2.14 5.65 13.52
N LEU A 77 -3.33 6.08 13.10
CA LEU A 77 -3.63 7.48 12.77
C LEU A 77 -3.53 8.38 14.01
N LYS A 78 -4.18 8.03 15.14
CA LYS A 78 -4.16 8.86 16.35
C LYS A 78 -2.76 8.99 16.96
N GLU A 79 -1.91 7.98 16.81
CA GLU A 79 -0.51 7.99 17.25
C GLU A 79 0.43 8.64 16.22
N ARG A 80 -0.11 9.22 15.15
CA ARG A 80 0.66 9.86 14.06
C ARG A 80 1.70 8.94 13.43
N ARG A 81 1.41 7.64 13.41
CA ARG A 81 2.22 6.64 12.71
C ARG A 81 1.75 6.50 11.26
N ARG A 82 2.59 5.94 10.41
CA ARG A 82 2.29 5.79 8.99
C ARG A 82 1.21 4.74 8.73
N LEU A 83 0.13 5.16 8.10
CA LEU A 83 -0.91 4.28 7.56
C LEU A 83 -0.89 4.38 6.04
N VAL A 84 -0.70 3.24 5.35
CA VAL A 84 -0.73 3.16 3.88
C VAL A 84 -1.88 2.28 3.45
N LEU A 85 -2.73 2.82 2.57
CA LEU A 85 -3.91 2.12 2.06
C LEU A 85 -3.75 1.85 0.55
N LEU A 86 -3.53 0.59 0.19
CA LEU A 86 -3.48 0.15 -1.21
C LEU A 86 -4.91 -0.04 -1.71
N VAL A 87 -5.59 1.08 -1.97
CA VAL A 87 -6.99 1.06 -2.41
C VAL A 87 -7.08 0.41 -3.78
N ARG A 88 -7.86 -0.69 -3.87
CA ARG A 88 -8.08 -1.41 -5.13
C ARG A 88 -9.55 -1.34 -5.52
N GLU A 89 -9.87 -0.31 -6.30
CA GLU A 89 -11.21 -0.06 -6.81
C GLU A 89 -11.18 0.73 -8.11
N THR A 90 -12.03 0.37 -9.06
CA THR A 90 -12.22 1.10 -10.33
C THR A 90 -13.55 0.72 -10.96
N PRO A 91 -14.31 1.68 -11.60
CA PRO A 91 -14.12 3.13 -11.57
C PRO A 91 -14.46 3.73 -10.18
N LEU A 92 -13.99 4.94 -9.94
CA LEU A 92 -14.26 5.66 -8.69
C LEU A 92 -15.41 6.66 -8.87
N HIS A 93 -16.34 6.69 -7.92
CA HIS A 93 -17.36 7.75 -7.84
C HIS A 93 -16.95 8.81 -6.81
N THR A 94 -17.63 9.95 -6.82
CA THR A 94 -17.34 11.10 -5.95
C THR A 94 -17.27 10.76 -4.46
N GLY A 95 -18.08 9.82 -3.98
CA GLY A 95 -18.03 9.35 -2.58
C GLY A 95 -16.69 8.71 -2.23
N HIS A 96 -16.15 7.85 -3.11
CA HIS A 96 -14.81 7.24 -2.93
C HIS A 96 -13.74 8.33 -2.88
N LEU A 97 -13.77 9.29 -3.80
CA LEU A 97 -12.79 10.38 -3.87
C LEU A 97 -12.83 11.26 -2.61
N ARG A 98 -14.02 11.60 -2.11
CA ARG A 98 -14.18 12.35 -0.85
C ARG A 98 -13.62 11.58 0.35
N THR A 99 -13.86 10.26 0.42
CA THR A 99 -13.34 9.41 1.49
C THR A 99 -11.81 9.34 1.43
N MET A 100 -11.21 9.21 0.24
CA MET A 100 -9.76 9.25 0.05
C MET A 100 -9.18 10.60 0.49
N THR A 101 -9.82 11.71 0.13
CA THR A 101 -9.41 13.05 0.55
C THR A 101 -9.41 13.17 2.07
N ALA A 102 -10.51 12.81 2.73
CA ALA A 102 -10.63 12.86 4.19
C ALA A 102 -9.53 12.03 4.89
N LEU A 103 -9.27 10.82 4.41
CA LEU A 103 -8.19 9.97 4.95
C LEU A 103 -6.81 10.58 4.73
N SER A 104 -6.56 11.20 3.58
CA SER A 104 -5.30 11.88 3.30
C SER A 104 -5.10 13.08 4.23
N GLU A 105 -6.15 13.85 4.49
CA GLU A 105 -6.15 14.96 5.46
C GLU A 105 -5.88 14.48 6.90
N MET A 106 -6.38 13.29 7.26
CA MET A 106 -6.07 12.63 8.55
C MET A 106 -4.61 12.14 8.65
N GLY A 107 -3.89 12.09 7.53
CA GLY A 107 -2.49 11.66 7.46
C GLY A 107 -2.27 10.25 6.92
N ALA A 108 -3.30 9.57 6.41
CA ALA A 108 -3.12 8.32 5.70
C ALA A 108 -2.51 8.55 4.30
N VAL A 109 -1.69 7.62 3.85
CA VAL A 109 -1.17 7.60 2.49
C VAL A 109 -2.10 6.76 1.62
N ILE A 110 -2.75 7.39 0.65
CA ILE A 110 -3.59 6.71 -0.34
C ILE A 110 -2.68 6.26 -1.49
N ALA A 111 -2.48 4.95 -1.61
CA ALA A 111 -1.53 4.35 -2.55
C ALA A 111 -2.22 3.27 -3.41
N PRO A 112 -3.07 3.62 -4.37
CA PRO A 112 -3.60 2.65 -5.31
C PRO A 112 -2.45 1.92 -6.04
N PRO A 113 -2.53 0.59 -6.25
CA PRO A 113 -1.47 -0.16 -6.92
C PRO A 113 -1.48 0.10 -8.43
N VAL A 114 -1.04 1.31 -8.83
CA VAL A 114 -0.96 1.73 -10.22
C VAL A 114 0.33 1.20 -10.85
N PRO A 115 0.27 0.55 -12.04
CA PRO A 115 1.45 0.03 -12.72
C PRO A 115 2.51 1.08 -13.03
N ALA A 116 3.76 0.81 -12.64
CA ALA A 116 4.91 1.68 -12.85
C ALA A 116 5.64 1.34 -14.17
N PHE A 117 5.06 1.70 -15.31
CA PHE A 117 5.62 1.38 -16.63
C PHE A 117 7.00 2.01 -16.87
N TYR A 118 7.34 3.12 -16.20
CA TYR A 118 8.67 3.72 -16.29
C TYR A 118 9.80 2.79 -15.84
N ALA A 119 9.48 1.81 -14.98
CA ALA A 119 10.42 0.78 -14.52
C ALA A 119 10.72 -0.27 -15.61
N LYS A 120 10.03 -0.23 -16.76
CA LYS A 120 10.13 -1.21 -17.85
C LYS A 120 10.07 -2.66 -17.33
N PRO A 121 9.00 -3.06 -16.64
CA PRO A 121 8.88 -4.41 -16.09
C PRO A 121 8.73 -5.42 -17.22
N HIS A 122 9.40 -6.57 -17.13
CA HIS A 122 9.33 -7.66 -18.10
C HIS A 122 8.30 -8.73 -17.72
N SER A 123 7.75 -8.64 -16.49
CA SER A 123 6.75 -9.58 -15.99
C SER A 123 5.76 -8.88 -15.05
N LEU A 124 4.62 -9.53 -14.81
CA LEU A 124 3.66 -9.09 -13.80
C LEU A 124 4.28 -9.10 -12.39
N ALA A 125 5.13 -10.09 -12.10
CA ALA A 125 5.82 -10.17 -10.81
C ALA A 125 6.72 -8.95 -10.57
N GLU A 126 7.54 -8.56 -11.56
CA GLU A 126 8.38 -7.36 -11.46
C GLU A 126 7.55 -6.08 -11.27
N MET A 127 6.38 -5.99 -11.90
CA MET A 127 5.47 -4.84 -11.73
C MET A 127 4.90 -4.77 -10.30
N ILE A 128 4.56 -5.93 -9.72
CA ILE A 128 4.09 -6.05 -8.34
C ILE A 128 5.23 -5.71 -7.38
N ASP A 129 6.42 -6.26 -7.59
CA ASP A 129 7.59 -6.02 -6.74
C ASP A 129 7.98 -4.54 -6.74
N GLN A 130 7.94 -3.87 -7.89
CA GLN A 130 8.15 -2.43 -7.98
C GLN A 130 7.13 -1.65 -7.14
N THR A 131 5.86 -2.02 -7.22
CA THR A 131 4.78 -1.38 -6.43
C THR A 131 4.98 -1.60 -4.93
N LEU A 132 5.26 -2.84 -4.52
CA LEU A 132 5.48 -3.20 -3.12
C LEU A 132 6.74 -2.54 -2.56
N GLY A 133 7.84 -2.52 -3.32
CA GLY A 133 9.06 -1.84 -2.94
C GLY A 133 8.83 -0.34 -2.71
N ARG A 134 8.06 0.33 -3.58
CA ARG A 134 7.70 1.74 -3.36
C ARG A 134 6.84 1.96 -2.12
N VAL A 135 5.98 1.01 -1.75
CA VAL A 135 5.23 1.07 -0.49
C VAL A 135 6.15 0.90 0.71
N LEU A 136 7.12 -0.03 0.64
CA LEU A 136 8.08 -0.27 1.71
C LEU A 136 9.05 0.91 1.89
N ASP A 137 9.43 1.62 0.82
CA ASP A 137 10.19 2.87 0.89
C ASP A 137 9.50 3.90 1.80
N LEU A 138 8.16 3.94 1.83
CA LEU A 138 7.43 4.84 2.72
C LEU A 138 7.71 4.57 4.21
N PHE A 139 8.18 3.38 4.55
CA PHE A 139 8.56 2.97 5.91
C PHE A 139 10.08 2.99 6.11
N GLY A 140 10.85 3.45 5.13
CA GLY A 140 12.31 3.41 5.18
C GLY A 140 12.89 2.01 5.04
N LEU A 141 12.11 1.07 4.48
CA LEU A 141 12.54 -0.32 4.22
C LEU A 141 12.95 -0.46 2.76
N GLU A 142 14.24 -0.65 2.52
CA GLU A 142 14.79 -0.84 1.19
C GLU A 142 14.77 -2.31 0.80
N THR A 143 14.21 -2.62 -0.38
CA THR A 143 14.15 -4.00 -0.91
C THR A 143 15.23 -4.30 -1.94
N GLY A 144 15.99 -3.29 -2.36
CA GLY A 144 17.04 -3.41 -3.39
C GLY A 144 16.54 -3.63 -4.82
N GLY A 145 15.23 -3.87 -5.01
CA GLY A 145 14.63 -4.16 -6.32
C GLY A 145 13.88 -3.01 -6.98
N VAL A 146 13.80 -1.84 -6.33
CA VAL A 146 13.05 -0.69 -6.82
C VAL A 146 13.87 0.09 -7.84
N LYS A 147 13.40 0.13 -9.08
CA LYS A 147 14.00 1.03 -10.10
C LYS A 147 13.53 2.46 -9.83
N ARG A 148 14.48 3.37 -9.65
CA ARG A 148 14.19 4.77 -9.34
C ARG A 148 14.35 5.64 -10.58
N TRP A 149 13.52 6.65 -10.69
CA TRP A 149 13.63 7.60 -11.80
C TRP A 149 14.97 8.35 -11.71
N GLY A 150 15.75 8.32 -12.83
CA GLY A 150 17.05 8.96 -12.89
C GLY A 150 18.23 8.12 -12.39
N GLU A 151 18.01 6.94 -11.81
CA GLU A 151 19.07 5.96 -11.56
C GLU A 151 19.26 5.13 -12.84
N THR A 152 20.38 5.35 -13.55
CA THR A 152 20.74 4.54 -14.72
C THR A 152 21.47 3.28 -14.26
N SER A 153 20.90 2.13 -14.54
CA SER A 153 21.53 0.82 -14.26
C SER A 153 22.64 0.44 -15.26
N SER A 154 22.88 1.24 -16.32
CA SER A 154 23.97 1.08 -17.28
C SER A 154 24.04 2.29 -18.23
N GLU A 155 25.18 2.52 -18.86
CA GLU A 155 25.40 3.61 -19.85
C GLU A 155 24.46 3.56 -21.06
N GLU A 156 23.84 2.42 -21.35
CA GLU A 156 22.93 2.20 -22.48
C GLU A 156 21.54 2.87 -22.30
N ASP A 157 21.12 3.15 -21.08
CA ASP A 157 19.80 3.75 -20.78
C ASP A 157 19.84 5.29 -20.61
N ARG A 158 20.96 5.93 -20.95
CA ARG A 158 21.10 7.38 -20.86
C ARG A 158 20.22 8.06 -21.89
N PRO A 159 19.23 8.88 -21.55
CA PRO A 159 18.45 9.62 -22.53
C PRO A 159 19.39 10.50 -23.35
N LEU A 160 19.27 10.44 -24.70
CA LEU A 160 19.97 11.30 -25.62
C LEU A 160 19.76 12.76 -25.19
N ARG A 161 20.79 13.38 -24.64
CA ARG A 161 20.77 14.82 -24.39
C ARG A 161 20.60 15.51 -25.72
N SER A 162 19.49 16.21 -25.90
CA SER A 162 19.30 17.09 -27.06
C SER A 162 20.49 18.05 -27.12
N LYS A 163 21.23 17.99 -28.24
CA LYS A 163 22.29 18.96 -28.54
C LYS A 163 21.70 20.38 -28.48
N PRO A 164 22.36 21.35 -27.83
CA PRO A 164 21.93 22.73 -27.91
C PRO A 164 21.90 23.16 -29.35
N ARG A 165 20.80 23.74 -29.81
CA ARG A 165 20.71 24.35 -31.14
C ARG A 165 21.76 25.43 -31.19
N SER A 166 22.78 25.24 -32.02
CA SER A 166 23.73 26.30 -32.40
C SER A 166 22.95 27.45 -33.01
N GLY A 167 22.81 28.55 -32.28
CA GLY A 167 22.31 29.78 -32.86
C GLY A 167 23.24 30.24 -33.94
N GLY A 168 22.75 30.27 -35.19
CA GLY A 168 23.40 30.98 -36.30
C GLY A 168 23.18 32.47 -36.12
N ALA A 169 24.25 33.20 -36.26
CA ALA A 169 24.29 34.64 -36.39
C ALA A 169 23.55 35.12 -37.66
#